data_c789741f999f1f35f47a426def66a948
#
_entry.id   c789741f999f1f35f47a426def66a948
#
_cell.length_a   1.000
_cell.length_b   1.000
_cell.length_c   1.000
_cell.angle_alpha   90.00
_cell.angle_beta   90.00
_cell.angle_gamma   90.00
#
_symmetry.space_group_name_H-M   'P 1'
#
loop_
_entity.id
_entity.type
_entity.pdbx_description
1 polymer ?
#
loop_
_entity_poly.entity_id
_entity_poly.type
_entity_poly.pdbx_seq_one_letter_code
_entity_poly.pdbx_strand_id
1 'polypeptide(L)'
;METLTRLSKVVCFVLVFISFEAIAEIKSETIKYEVGGQPFEGTLSVDDSIKGKRPGVLVVHEWWGHNAYANKRAEMLAKLGYTAFALDMYGTGKVADHPEDAKKFMEATLADMKVAEARFNAALKLLQQHPTVEVGKIAAIGYCFGGGMVLHMAKVNPELAGVVSYHGALGISANIRPVSTPVKAKILVFNGADDPFITKEQIDAFKQDMKNIGADYEFIDYPGVKHGFTNPEADTFAKKFDMPLKYDEKADMDSWNKTQAFFKKIFK
;
A
#
# COMPACT_ATOMS: atom_id res chain seq x y z
N MET A 1 13.97 -86.64 8.27
CA MET A 1 13.65 -85.44 9.13
C MET A 1 14.11 -84.19 8.32
N GLU A 2 13.20 -83.63 7.59
CA GLU A 2 13.43 -82.41 6.77
C GLU A 2 12.96 -81.22 7.56
N THR A 3 13.86 -80.30 7.82
CA THR A 3 13.59 -79.03 8.48
C THR A 3 13.27 -77.95 7.45
N LEU A 4 11.97 -77.58 7.32
CA LEU A 4 11.52 -76.45 6.50
C LEU A 4 11.82 -75.12 7.17
N THR A 5 12.78 -74.39 6.64
CA THR A 5 13.04 -72.98 7.01
C THR A 5 12.07 -72.06 6.29
N ARG A 6 11.13 -71.46 7.02
CA ARG A 6 10.24 -70.41 6.49
C ARG A 6 10.97 -69.05 6.41
N LEU A 7 11.23 -68.58 5.21
CA LEU A 7 11.71 -67.22 4.95
C LEU A 7 10.53 -66.25 5.01
N SER A 8 10.47 -65.40 6.07
CA SER A 8 9.50 -64.33 6.18
C SER A 8 9.97 -63.15 5.35
N LYS A 9 9.24 -62.82 4.25
CA LYS A 9 9.49 -61.61 3.46
C LYS A 9 8.83 -60.41 4.16
N VAL A 10 9.66 -59.56 4.74
CA VAL A 10 9.23 -58.23 5.24
C VAL A 10 9.11 -57.28 4.04
N VAL A 11 7.88 -56.92 3.67
CA VAL A 11 7.62 -55.90 2.66
C VAL A 11 7.61 -54.56 3.36
N CYS A 12 8.69 -53.75 3.21
CA CYS A 12 8.72 -52.36 3.63
C CYS A 12 7.89 -51.50 2.66
N PHE A 13 6.74 -51.03 3.10
CA PHE A 13 5.99 -49.97 2.41
C PHE A 13 6.69 -48.63 2.65
N VAL A 14 7.34 -48.11 1.63
CA VAL A 14 7.85 -46.72 1.63
C VAL A 14 6.66 -45.80 1.30
N LEU A 15 6.12 -45.13 2.33
CA LEU A 15 5.17 -44.06 2.16
C LEU A 15 5.90 -42.82 1.63
N VAL A 16 5.78 -42.57 0.33
CA VAL A 16 6.24 -41.32 -0.29
C VAL A 16 5.21 -40.24 0.05
N PHE A 17 5.53 -39.36 1.00
CA PHE A 17 4.76 -38.14 1.23
C PHE A 17 5.05 -37.16 0.10
N ILE A 18 4.14 -37.07 -0.87
CA ILE A 18 4.12 -35.99 -1.86
C ILE A 18 3.58 -34.77 -1.15
N SER A 19 4.49 -33.88 -0.72
CA SER A 19 4.10 -32.56 -0.26
C SER A 19 3.59 -31.78 -1.48
N PHE A 20 2.29 -31.60 -1.60
CA PHE A 20 1.73 -30.59 -2.48
C PHE A 20 2.07 -29.22 -1.89
N GLU A 21 3.07 -28.54 -2.47
CA GLU A 21 3.23 -27.12 -2.26
C GLU A 21 1.98 -26.44 -2.85
N ALA A 22 1.15 -25.86 -2.00
CA ALA A 22 0.02 -25.07 -2.44
C ALA A 22 0.59 -23.87 -3.22
N ILE A 23 0.35 -23.82 -4.51
CA ILE A 23 0.69 -22.66 -5.34
C ILE A 23 -0.18 -21.51 -4.82
N ALA A 24 0.46 -20.41 -4.41
CA ALA A 24 -0.25 -19.20 -3.98
C ALA A 24 -1.20 -18.73 -5.08
N GLU A 25 -2.51 -18.78 -4.83
CA GLU A 25 -3.53 -18.29 -5.74
C GLU A 25 -4.01 -16.92 -5.26
N ILE A 26 -3.51 -15.86 -5.91
CA ILE A 26 -3.94 -14.50 -5.61
C ILE A 26 -5.31 -14.28 -6.25
N LYS A 27 -6.31 -14.06 -5.42
CA LYS A 27 -7.64 -13.66 -5.84
C LYS A 27 -7.83 -12.17 -5.63
N SER A 28 -8.29 -11.50 -6.66
CA SER A 28 -8.67 -10.10 -6.64
C SER A 28 -10.14 -9.95 -7.00
N GLU A 29 -10.88 -9.21 -6.19
CA GLU A 29 -12.30 -8.94 -6.41
C GLU A 29 -12.60 -7.45 -6.26
N THR A 30 -13.56 -6.96 -7.04
CA THR A 30 -14.05 -5.58 -6.92
C THR A 30 -15.08 -5.49 -5.81
N ILE A 31 -14.80 -4.63 -4.83
CA ILE A 31 -15.72 -4.33 -3.74
C ILE A 31 -16.39 -2.98 -4.02
N LYS A 32 -17.72 -2.98 -4.11
CA LYS A 32 -18.53 -1.76 -4.24
C LYS A 32 -18.98 -1.28 -2.88
N TYR A 33 -18.89 0.02 -2.66
CA TYR A 33 -19.31 0.65 -1.42
C TYR A 33 -19.80 2.08 -1.66
N GLU A 34 -20.35 2.70 -0.64
CA GLU A 34 -20.91 4.04 -0.72
C GLU A 34 -20.36 4.94 0.39
N VAL A 35 -20.07 6.19 0.07
CA VAL A 35 -19.65 7.21 1.02
C VAL A 35 -20.43 8.51 0.73
N GLY A 36 -21.24 8.95 1.69
CA GLY A 36 -22.02 10.18 1.53
C GLY A 36 -22.97 10.18 0.34
N GLY A 37 -23.57 9.03 0.00
CA GLY A 37 -24.47 8.88 -1.15
C GLY A 37 -23.75 8.75 -2.51
N GLN A 38 -22.41 8.68 -2.51
CA GLN A 38 -21.62 8.50 -3.73
C GLN A 38 -21.06 7.07 -3.82
N PRO A 39 -21.12 6.44 -5.01
CA PRO A 39 -20.57 5.10 -5.21
C PRO A 39 -19.05 5.13 -5.38
N PHE A 40 -18.40 4.12 -4.81
CA PHE A 40 -16.96 3.83 -4.92
C PHE A 40 -16.73 2.37 -5.26
N GLU A 41 -15.58 2.08 -5.85
CA GLU A 41 -15.13 0.73 -6.14
C GLU A 41 -13.67 0.58 -5.76
N GLY A 42 -13.35 -0.44 -4.95
CA GLY A 42 -11.96 -0.81 -4.64
C GLY A 42 -11.68 -2.24 -5.04
N THR A 43 -10.40 -2.61 -5.08
CA THR A 43 -9.97 -3.97 -5.39
C THR A 43 -9.37 -4.62 -4.15
N LEU A 44 -10.03 -5.68 -3.67
CA LEU A 44 -9.53 -6.53 -2.60
C LEU A 44 -8.69 -7.66 -3.20
N SER A 45 -7.45 -7.83 -2.71
CA SER A 45 -6.55 -8.90 -3.13
C SER A 45 -6.10 -9.72 -1.93
N VAL A 46 -6.22 -11.04 -2.05
CA VAL A 46 -5.87 -12.01 -1.01
C VAL A 46 -5.17 -13.24 -1.60
N ASP A 47 -4.33 -13.89 -0.81
CA ASP A 47 -3.84 -15.23 -1.10
C ASP A 47 -4.76 -16.25 -0.41
N ASP A 48 -5.54 -16.97 -1.20
CA ASP A 48 -6.52 -17.97 -0.70
C ASP A 48 -5.87 -19.23 -0.13
N SER A 49 -4.61 -19.48 -0.44
CA SER A 49 -3.86 -20.62 0.12
C SER A 49 -3.55 -20.43 1.61
N ILE A 50 -3.44 -19.16 2.06
CA ILE A 50 -3.15 -18.82 3.45
C ILE A 50 -4.42 -18.87 4.28
N LYS A 51 -4.43 -19.65 5.36
CA LYS A 51 -5.55 -19.75 6.29
C LYS A 51 -5.34 -18.86 7.52
N GLY A 52 -6.44 -18.40 8.10
CA GLY A 52 -6.44 -17.58 9.32
C GLY A 52 -6.31 -16.09 9.07
N LYS A 53 -6.23 -15.35 10.18
CA LYS A 53 -6.13 -13.89 10.16
C LYS A 53 -4.70 -13.44 9.90
N ARG A 54 -4.57 -12.29 9.22
CA ARG A 54 -3.31 -11.67 8.81
C ARG A 54 -3.45 -10.15 8.79
N PRO A 55 -2.35 -9.40 8.76
CA PRO A 55 -2.43 -7.94 8.68
C PRO A 55 -3.13 -7.49 7.40
N GLY A 56 -3.85 -6.36 7.52
CA GLY A 56 -4.50 -5.68 6.42
C GLY A 56 -3.67 -4.49 5.93
N VAL A 57 -3.64 -4.25 4.61
CA VAL A 57 -2.95 -3.10 4.03
C VAL A 57 -3.84 -2.38 3.03
N LEU A 58 -4.08 -1.09 3.26
CA LEU A 58 -4.72 -0.20 2.28
C LEU A 58 -3.69 0.31 1.27
N VAL A 59 -4.09 0.41 0.00
CA VAL A 59 -3.28 0.98 -1.07
C VAL A 59 -3.99 2.20 -1.63
N VAL A 60 -3.41 3.39 -1.46
CA VAL A 60 -3.95 4.63 -2.00
C VAL A 60 -3.25 4.97 -3.31
N HIS A 61 -4.05 5.12 -4.36
CA HIS A 61 -3.59 5.33 -5.73
C HIS A 61 -2.87 6.67 -5.94
N GLU A 62 -2.14 6.79 -7.06
CA GLU A 62 -1.62 8.05 -7.57
C GLU A 62 -2.78 8.99 -7.97
N TRP A 63 -2.47 10.18 -8.42
CA TRP A 63 -3.47 11.15 -8.88
C TRP A 63 -4.30 10.69 -10.09
N TRP A 64 -3.89 9.62 -10.78
CA TRP A 64 -4.63 9.03 -11.91
C TRP A 64 -5.93 8.33 -11.50
N GLY A 65 -6.15 8.05 -10.22
CA GLY A 65 -7.31 7.32 -9.73
C GLY A 65 -7.03 5.83 -9.49
N HIS A 66 -8.06 5.09 -9.09
CA HIS A 66 -8.01 3.66 -8.82
C HIS A 66 -7.86 2.87 -10.14
N ASN A 67 -6.63 2.59 -10.53
CA ASN A 67 -6.25 1.98 -11.81
C ASN A 67 -5.47 0.67 -11.64
N ALA A 68 -5.04 0.09 -12.77
CA ALA A 68 -4.29 -1.17 -12.79
C ALA A 68 -2.99 -1.12 -11.96
N TYR A 69 -2.32 0.03 -11.84
CA TYR A 69 -1.12 0.17 -11.03
C TYR A 69 -1.42 -0.01 -9.53
N ALA A 70 -2.47 0.65 -9.01
CA ALA A 70 -2.88 0.48 -7.61
C ALA A 70 -3.29 -0.96 -7.32
N ASN A 71 -4.04 -1.60 -8.23
CA ASN A 71 -4.44 -3.00 -8.14
C ASN A 71 -3.23 -3.94 -8.11
N LYS A 72 -2.24 -3.68 -8.98
CA LYS A 72 -0.99 -4.45 -9.00
C LYS A 72 -0.23 -4.39 -7.69
N ARG A 73 -0.18 -3.22 -7.03
CA ARG A 73 0.45 -3.06 -5.72
C ARG A 73 -0.31 -3.83 -4.62
N ALA A 74 -1.65 -3.88 -4.69
CA ALA A 74 -2.45 -4.72 -3.79
C ALA A 74 -2.17 -6.21 -4.00
N GLU A 75 -2.08 -6.69 -5.25
CA GLU A 75 -1.68 -8.07 -5.55
C GLU A 75 -0.28 -8.42 -5.03
N MET A 76 0.68 -7.49 -5.16
CA MET A 76 2.04 -7.69 -4.63
C MET A 76 2.04 -7.85 -3.11
N LEU A 77 1.19 -7.11 -2.39
CA LEU A 77 1.00 -7.26 -0.94
C LEU A 77 0.33 -8.59 -0.61
N ALA A 78 -0.67 -9.01 -1.38
CA ALA A 78 -1.33 -10.30 -1.19
C ALA A 78 -0.34 -11.47 -1.34
N LYS A 79 0.59 -11.40 -2.32
CA LYS A 79 1.68 -12.37 -2.48
C LYS A 79 2.65 -12.44 -1.29
N LEU A 80 2.74 -11.36 -0.50
CA LEU A 80 3.51 -11.32 0.73
C LEU A 80 2.73 -11.83 1.95
N GLY A 81 1.47 -12.26 1.75
CA GLY A 81 0.63 -12.82 2.80
C GLY A 81 -0.25 -11.80 3.52
N TYR A 82 -0.39 -10.58 3.01
CA TYR A 82 -1.33 -9.58 3.53
C TYR A 82 -2.70 -9.71 2.88
N THR A 83 -3.74 -9.19 3.54
CA THR A 83 -5.00 -8.87 2.88
C THR A 83 -4.92 -7.41 2.44
N ALA A 84 -4.93 -7.14 1.13
CA ALA A 84 -4.70 -5.81 0.60
C ALA A 84 -5.96 -5.24 -0.07
N PHE A 85 -6.23 -3.96 0.13
CA PHE A 85 -7.35 -3.27 -0.49
C PHE A 85 -6.89 -1.98 -1.16
N ALA A 86 -6.86 -1.98 -2.51
CA ALA A 86 -6.67 -0.77 -3.30
C ALA A 86 -7.98 0.01 -3.32
N LEU A 87 -7.99 1.13 -2.59
CA LEU A 87 -9.20 1.93 -2.43
C LEU A 87 -9.31 3.01 -3.51
N ASP A 88 -10.55 3.39 -3.82
CA ASP A 88 -10.87 4.53 -4.67
C ASP A 88 -11.07 5.79 -3.80
N MET A 89 -10.36 6.86 -4.12
CA MET A 89 -10.49 8.16 -3.44
C MET A 89 -11.35 9.16 -4.21
N TYR A 90 -11.76 8.83 -5.45
CA TYR A 90 -12.43 9.78 -6.35
C TYR A 90 -13.91 9.45 -6.60
N GLY A 91 -14.27 8.17 -6.58
CA GLY A 91 -15.59 7.64 -6.89
C GLY A 91 -15.60 6.81 -8.17
N THR A 92 -16.52 5.86 -8.23
CA THR A 92 -16.65 4.90 -9.32
C THR A 92 -16.55 5.55 -10.70
N GLY A 93 -15.65 5.00 -11.54
CA GLY A 93 -15.43 5.46 -12.92
C GLY A 93 -14.55 6.70 -13.07
N LYS A 94 -14.04 7.27 -11.98
CA LYS A 94 -13.14 8.44 -12.04
C LYS A 94 -11.68 7.98 -12.10
N VAL A 95 -11.29 7.49 -13.27
CA VAL A 95 -9.89 7.20 -13.62
C VAL A 95 -9.49 8.16 -14.74
N ALA A 96 -8.40 8.89 -14.51
CA ALA A 96 -7.93 9.89 -15.47
C ALA A 96 -6.93 9.27 -16.46
N ASP A 97 -7.08 9.62 -17.72
CA ASP A 97 -6.15 9.31 -18.81
C ASP A 97 -5.40 10.54 -19.32
N HIS A 98 -5.71 11.71 -18.74
CA HIS A 98 -5.08 13.02 -19.00
C HIS A 98 -4.75 13.76 -17.69
N PRO A 99 -3.62 14.52 -17.62
CA PRO A 99 -3.22 15.25 -16.41
C PRO A 99 -4.25 16.27 -15.92
N GLU A 100 -5.00 16.90 -16.82
CA GLU A 100 -6.03 17.88 -16.45
C GLU A 100 -7.17 17.24 -15.65
N ASP A 101 -7.63 16.04 -16.07
CA ASP A 101 -8.66 15.31 -15.34
C ASP A 101 -8.11 14.77 -14.01
N ALA A 102 -6.87 14.24 -14.00
CA ALA A 102 -6.20 13.82 -12.78
C ALA A 102 -6.11 14.96 -11.76
N LYS A 103 -5.66 16.13 -12.20
CA LYS A 103 -5.61 17.34 -11.38
C LYS A 103 -6.99 17.71 -10.82
N LYS A 104 -8.02 17.75 -11.69
CA LYS A 104 -9.41 18.07 -11.31
C LYS A 104 -9.95 17.11 -10.24
N PHE A 105 -9.74 15.79 -10.41
CA PHE A 105 -10.21 14.80 -9.44
C PHE A 105 -9.47 14.91 -8.11
N MET A 106 -8.16 15.12 -8.15
CA MET A 106 -7.35 15.35 -6.96
C MET A 106 -7.76 16.60 -6.20
N GLU A 107 -7.87 17.75 -6.89
CA GLU A 107 -8.29 19.02 -6.29
C GLU A 107 -9.69 18.95 -5.69
N ALA A 108 -10.64 18.32 -6.38
CA ALA A 108 -12.00 18.11 -5.87
C ALA A 108 -12.03 17.23 -4.61
N THR A 109 -11.09 16.27 -4.50
CA THR A 109 -10.98 15.43 -3.31
C THR A 109 -10.33 16.18 -2.15
N LEU A 110 -9.32 17.01 -2.42
CA LEU A 110 -8.61 17.78 -1.40
C LEU A 110 -9.36 19.05 -0.96
N ALA A 111 -10.38 19.48 -1.70
CA ALA A 111 -11.19 20.65 -1.36
C ALA A 111 -11.91 20.49 0.00
N ASP A 112 -12.24 19.26 0.39
CA ASP A 112 -12.77 18.94 1.71
C ASP A 112 -12.05 17.70 2.29
N MET A 113 -11.09 17.96 3.15
CA MET A 113 -10.30 16.88 3.75
C MET A 113 -11.12 15.95 4.64
N LYS A 114 -12.23 16.41 5.23
CA LYS A 114 -13.12 15.53 6.01
C LYS A 114 -13.84 14.53 5.13
N VAL A 115 -14.20 14.93 3.92
CA VAL A 115 -14.77 14.01 2.92
C VAL A 115 -13.70 13.03 2.43
N ALA A 116 -12.48 13.47 2.20
CA ALA A 116 -11.35 12.59 1.85
C ALA A 116 -11.05 11.58 2.96
N GLU A 117 -11.02 12.01 4.22
CA GLU A 117 -10.90 11.16 5.41
C GLU A 117 -12.04 10.14 5.50
N ALA A 118 -13.28 10.56 5.23
CA ALA A 118 -14.44 9.66 5.26
C ALA A 118 -14.33 8.55 4.20
N ARG A 119 -13.85 8.87 2.99
CA ARG A 119 -13.58 7.88 1.92
C ARG A 119 -12.53 6.85 2.34
N PHE A 120 -11.41 7.33 2.89
CA PHE A 120 -10.38 6.45 3.42
C PHE A 120 -10.90 5.57 4.57
N ASN A 121 -11.63 6.15 5.52
CA ASN A 121 -12.15 5.42 6.68
C ASN A 121 -13.22 4.40 6.29
N ALA A 122 -14.03 4.65 5.26
CA ALA A 122 -14.96 3.67 4.73
C ALA A 122 -14.22 2.44 4.17
N ALA A 123 -13.15 2.67 3.39
CA ALA A 123 -12.29 1.59 2.89
C ALA A 123 -11.58 0.84 4.02
N LEU A 124 -11.09 1.55 5.03
CA LEU A 124 -10.49 0.94 6.23
C LEU A 124 -11.48 0.02 6.93
N LYS A 125 -12.72 0.48 7.13
CA LYS A 125 -13.78 -0.32 7.76
C LYS A 125 -14.10 -1.59 6.96
N LEU A 126 -14.16 -1.50 5.63
CA LEU A 126 -14.35 -2.68 4.77
C LEU A 126 -13.21 -3.68 4.94
N LEU A 127 -11.98 -3.21 4.93
CA LEU A 127 -10.82 -4.06 5.16
C LEU A 127 -10.84 -4.72 6.54
N GLN A 128 -11.18 -3.97 7.60
CA GLN A 128 -11.32 -4.49 8.97
C GLN A 128 -12.39 -5.58 9.10
N GLN A 129 -13.46 -5.47 8.32
CA GLN A 129 -14.58 -6.44 8.33
C GLN A 129 -14.26 -7.72 7.55
N HIS A 130 -13.21 -7.72 6.74
CA HIS A 130 -12.84 -8.92 5.98
C HIS A 130 -12.40 -10.05 6.92
N PRO A 131 -12.91 -11.29 6.76
CA PRO A 131 -12.69 -12.39 7.71
C PRO A 131 -11.23 -12.79 7.89
N THR A 132 -10.37 -12.51 6.91
CA THR A 132 -8.93 -12.80 6.98
C THR A 132 -8.11 -11.70 7.65
N VAL A 133 -8.71 -10.57 8.06
CA VAL A 133 -7.97 -9.43 8.62
C VAL A 133 -7.89 -9.47 10.13
N GLU A 134 -6.69 -9.28 10.66
CA GLU A 134 -6.43 -9.01 12.07
C GLU A 134 -6.60 -7.51 12.34
N VAL A 135 -7.73 -7.13 12.93
CA VAL A 135 -8.19 -5.73 13.05
C VAL A 135 -7.16 -4.79 13.70
N GLY A 136 -6.35 -5.28 14.64
CA GLY A 136 -5.30 -4.49 15.29
C GLY A 136 -4.01 -4.32 14.48
N LYS A 137 -3.90 -4.95 13.30
CA LYS A 137 -2.70 -4.96 12.46
C LYS A 137 -3.01 -4.43 11.06
N ILE A 138 -3.27 -3.13 10.95
CA ILE A 138 -3.57 -2.48 9.68
C ILE A 138 -2.57 -1.38 9.39
N ALA A 139 -2.08 -1.36 8.15
CA ALA A 139 -1.23 -0.29 7.62
C ALA A 139 -1.81 0.27 6.32
N ALA A 140 -1.23 1.37 5.85
CA ALA A 140 -1.55 1.91 4.54
C ALA A 140 -0.27 2.26 3.76
N ILE A 141 -0.30 2.04 2.45
CA ILE A 141 0.70 2.57 1.53
C ILE A 141 0.04 3.51 0.53
N GLY A 142 0.78 4.47 0.03
CA GLY A 142 0.26 5.40 -0.97
C GLY A 142 1.35 5.96 -1.86
N TYR A 143 0.95 6.32 -3.07
CA TYR A 143 1.81 6.77 -4.14
C TYR A 143 1.41 8.17 -4.59
N CYS A 144 2.35 9.10 -4.78
CA CYS A 144 2.07 10.47 -5.22
C CYS A 144 1.01 11.16 -4.31
N PHE A 145 -0.16 11.52 -4.85
CA PHE A 145 -1.33 11.99 -4.09
C PHE A 145 -1.64 11.04 -2.91
N GLY A 146 -1.70 9.74 -3.17
CA GLY A 146 -1.96 8.73 -2.14
C GLY A 146 -0.89 8.68 -1.07
N GLY A 147 0.38 8.95 -1.42
CA GLY A 147 1.48 9.08 -0.46
C GLY A 147 1.25 10.22 0.52
N GLY A 148 0.80 11.38 0.03
CA GLY A 148 0.38 12.50 0.88
C GLY A 148 -0.83 12.17 1.75
N MET A 149 -1.83 11.46 1.20
CA MET A 149 -3.02 11.04 1.94
C MET A 149 -2.71 10.09 3.09
N VAL A 150 -1.85 9.09 2.90
CA VAL A 150 -1.50 8.18 4.02
C VAL A 150 -0.70 8.88 5.11
N LEU A 151 0.14 9.88 4.76
CA LEU A 151 0.82 10.73 5.75
C LEU A 151 -0.17 11.59 6.54
N HIS A 152 -1.20 12.13 5.89
CA HIS A 152 -2.30 12.81 6.55
C HIS A 152 -3.03 11.86 7.51
N MET A 153 -3.43 10.68 7.01
CA MET A 153 -4.16 9.69 7.80
C MET A 153 -3.37 9.18 9.00
N ALA A 154 -2.02 9.09 8.92
CA ALA A 154 -1.18 8.75 10.06
C ALA A 154 -1.36 9.70 11.25
N LYS A 155 -1.68 10.97 11.00
CA LYS A 155 -1.92 11.98 12.04
C LYS A 155 -3.32 11.93 12.62
N VAL A 156 -4.32 11.61 11.79
CA VAL A 156 -5.73 11.75 12.17
C VAL A 156 -6.44 10.42 12.45
N ASN A 157 -5.84 9.29 12.08
CA ASN A 157 -6.39 7.96 12.33
C ASN A 157 -5.47 7.11 13.22
N PRO A 158 -5.84 6.89 14.50
CA PRO A 158 -5.01 6.14 15.45
C PRO A 158 -5.08 4.62 15.29
N GLU A 159 -5.88 4.10 14.36
CA GLU A 159 -6.04 2.66 14.11
C GLU A 159 -4.96 2.11 13.16
N LEU A 160 -4.21 3.00 12.50
CA LEU A 160 -3.11 2.60 11.63
C LEU A 160 -1.86 2.26 12.45
N ALA A 161 -1.34 1.03 12.29
CA ALA A 161 -0.07 0.60 12.87
C ALA A 161 1.13 1.30 12.19
N GLY A 162 0.99 1.59 10.90
CA GLY A 162 2.00 2.34 10.16
C GLY A 162 1.55 2.73 8.76
N VAL A 163 2.30 3.65 8.16
CA VAL A 163 2.07 4.11 6.78
C VAL A 163 3.38 4.17 6.00
N VAL A 164 3.27 3.95 4.68
CA VAL A 164 4.39 4.10 3.75
C VAL A 164 4.00 5.05 2.63
N SER A 165 4.78 6.09 2.45
CA SER A 165 4.60 7.10 1.40
C SER A 165 5.68 6.95 0.33
N TYR A 166 5.29 6.76 -0.92
CA TYR A 166 6.18 6.71 -2.06
C TYR A 166 5.99 7.98 -2.91
N HIS A 167 7.08 8.73 -3.12
CA HIS A 167 7.07 10.03 -3.84
C HIS A 167 5.82 10.87 -3.52
N GLY A 168 5.47 10.92 -2.21
CA GLY A 168 4.21 11.48 -1.76
C GLY A 168 4.17 13.00 -1.77
N ALA A 169 3.00 13.56 -2.06
CA ALA A 169 2.71 14.99 -1.98
C ALA A 169 2.74 15.46 -0.51
N LEU A 170 3.93 15.80 0.03
CA LEU A 170 4.15 16.12 1.45
C LEU A 170 3.24 17.23 1.98
N GLY A 171 2.89 18.18 1.10
CA GLY A 171 2.01 19.31 1.44
C GLY A 171 0.60 18.90 1.90
N ILE A 172 0.08 17.74 1.49
CA ILE A 172 -1.26 17.26 1.90
C ILE A 172 -1.32 17.03 3.42
N SER A 173 -0.22 16.61 4.03
CA SER A 173 -0.12 16.37 5.48
C SER A 173 0.40 17.57 6.26
N ALA A 174 0.72 18.69 5.60
CA ALA A 174 1.29 19.88 6.25
C ALA A 174 0.28 20.55 7.18
N ASN A 175 0.79 21.07 8.32
CA ASN A 175 0.00 21.86 9.29
C ASN A 175 -1.23 21.14 9.87
N ILE A 176 -1.27 19.82 9.79
CA ILE A 176 -2.35 19.01 10.36
C ILE A 176 -2.01 18.70 11.82
N ARG A 177 -2.93 19.07 12.71
CA ARG A 177 -2.81 18.72 14.14
C ARG A 177 -3.15 17.23 14.32
N PRO A 178 -2.25 16.43 14.90
CA PRO A 178 -2.53 15.02 15.12
C PRO A 178 -3.57 14.82 16.23
N VAL A 179 -4.35 13.73 16.14
CA VAL A 179 -5.31 13.35 17.20
C VAL A 179 -4.63 12.83 18.47
N SER A 180 -3.37 12.44 18.38
CA SER A 180 -2.54 12.06 19.52
C SER A 180 -1.09 12.51 19.33
N THR A 181 -0.43 12.88 20.43
CA THR A 181 1.00 13.20 20.47
C THR A 181 1.63 12.35 21.57
N PRO A 182 2.60 11.48 21.26
CA PRO A 182 3.14 11.20 19.91
C PRO A 182 2.15 10.54 18.97
N VAL A 183 2.36 10.69 17.66
CA VAL A 183 1.60 9.97 16.63
C VAL A 183 1.84 8.48 16.78
N LYS A 184 0.78 7.67 16.73
CA LYS A 184 0.86 6.21 16.97
C LYS A 184 1.43 5.45 15.78
N ALA A 185 1.01 5.83 14.56
CA ALA A 185 1.46 5.17 13.34
C ALA A 185 2.98 5.34 13.15
N LYS A 186 3.67 4.25 12.83
CA LYS A 186 5.04 4.31 12.33
C LYS A 186 5.02 4.83 10.89
N ILE A 187 5.98 5.66 10.51
CA ILE A 187 5.96 6.34 9.22
C ILE A 187 7.24 6.03 8.45
N LEU A 188 7.09 5.56 7.19
CA LEU A 188 8.19 5.35 6.27
C LEU A 188 7.94 6.18 5.00
N VAL A 189 8.92 6.98 4.61
CA VAL A 189 8.82 7.88 3.45
C VAL A 189 9.96 7.61 2.48
N PHE A 190 9.60 7.41 1.22
CA PHE A 190 10.53 7.30 0.11
C PHE A 190 10.32 8.47 -0.84
N ASN A 191 11.40 9.23 -1.07
CA ASN A 191 11.41 10.40 -1.92
C ASN A 191 12.48 10.28 -3.01
N GLY A 192 12.23 10.82 -4.19
CA GLY A 192 13.24 11.04 -5.19
C GLY A 192 13.91 12.40 -4.94
N ALA A 193 15.24 12.43 -4.79
CA ALA A 193 15.94 13.69 -4.50
C ALA A 193 15.89 14.70 -5.65
N ASP A 194 15.64 14.21 -6.88
CA ASP A 194 15.49 15.03 -8.10
C ASP A 194 14.00 15.18 -8.49
N ASP A 195 13.07 14.96 -7.55
CA ASP A 195 11.64 15.15 -7.76
C ASP A 195 11.30 16.65 -7.82
N PRO A 196 10.91 17.20 -8.97
CA PRO A 196 10.65 18.62 -9.09
C PRO A 196 9.32 19.06 -8.47
N PHE A 197 8.47 18.11 -8.07
CA PHE A 197 7.21 18.42 -7.39
C PHE A 197 7.37 18.56 -5.87
N ILE A 198 8.51 18.11 -5.31
CA ILE A 198 8.80 18.15 -3.88
C ILE A 198 10.05 18.97 -3.65
N THR A 199 9.88 20.20 -3.15
CA THR A 199 11.00 21.11 -2.90
C THR A 199 11.74 20.75 -1.60
N LYS A 200 13.00 21.23 -1.51
CA LYS A 200 13.79 21.05 -0.29
C LYS A 200 13.10 21.67 0.93
N GLU A 201 12.45 22.81 0.75
CA GLU A 201 11.72 23.51 1.83
C GLU A 201 10.53 22.65 2.34
N GLN A 202 9.84 21.94 1.44
CA GLN A 202 8.77 21.02 1.81
C GLN A 202 9.32 19.81 2.58
N ILE A 203 10.47 19.27 2.18
CA ILE A 203 11.14 18.17 2.89
C ILE A 203 11.57 18.62 4.28
N ASP A 204 12.21 19.78 4.40
CA ASP A 204 12.68 20.31 5.67
C ASP A 204 11.49 20.61 6.62
N ALA A 205 10.42 21.20 6.08
CA ALA A 205 9.19 21.45 6.82
C ALA A 205 8.53 20.16 7.30
N PHE A 206 8.46 19.13 6.45
CA PHE A 206 7.94 17.80 6.80
C PHE A 206 8.76 17.18 7.95
N LYS A 207 10.09 17.17 7.83
CA LYS A 207 10.97 16.59 8.87
C LYS A 207 10.83 17.32 10.20
N GLN A 208 10.72 18.66 10.15
CA GLN A 208 10.49 19.46 11.35
C GLN A 208 9.12 19.17 11.97
N ASP A 209 8.08 19.03 11.15
CA ASP A 209 6.74 18.70 11.61
C ASP A 209 6.69 17.31 12.27
N MET A 210 7.28 16.29 11.65
CA MET A 210 7.39 14.94 12.24
C MET A 210 8.08 14.95 13.60
N LYS A 211 9.15 15.73 13.74
CA LYS A 211 9.85 15.92 15.02
C LYS A 211 8.96 16.59 16.07
N ASN A 212 8.23 17.65 15.69
CA ASN A 212 7.39 18.42 16.60
C ASN A 212 6.22 17.59 17.16
N ILE A 213 5.67 16.68 16.35
CA ILE A 213 4.56 15.81 16.76
C ILE A 213 5.02 14.48 17.37
N GLY A 214 6.33 14.29 17.57
CA GLY A 214 6.91 13.09 18.17
C GLY A 214 6.66 11.81 17.34
N ALA A 215 6.62 11.93 16.02
CA ALA A 215 6.42 10.78 15.14
C ALA A 215 7.66 9.88 15.09
N ASP A 216 7.45 8.56 15.11
CA ASP A 216 8.49 7.59 14.76
C ASP A 216 8.49 7.43 13.25
N TYR A 217 9.45 8.07 12.58
CA TYR A 217 9.52 8.09 11.14
C TYR A 217 10.93 7.84 10.60
N GLU A 218 10.98 7.30 9.40
CA GLU A 218 12.17 7.18 8.55
C GLU A 218 11.89 7.86 7.22
N PHE A 219 12.82 8.70 6.75
CA PHE A 219 12.76 9.39 5.47
C PHE A 219 13.97 9.01 4.62
N ILE A 220 13.73 8.36 3.50
CA ILE A 220 14.76 7.89 2.58
C ILE A 220 14.66 8.69 1.29
N ASP A 221 15.74 9.38 0.98
CA ASP A 221 15.87 10.24 -0.20
C ASP A 221 16.82 9.59 -1.20
N TYR A 222 16.33 9.32 -2.42
CA TYR A 222 17.08 8.63 -3.46
C TYR A 222 17.73 9.63 -4.41
N PRO A 223 19.09 9.79 -4.38
CA PRO A 223 19.79 10.71 -5.27
C PRO A 223 19.57 10.36 -6.75
N GLY A 224 19.32 11.37 -7.60
CA GLY A 224 19.11 11.22 -9.04
C GLY A 224 17.74 10.66 -9.44
N VAL A 225 16.88 10.35 -8.49
CA VAL A 225 15.56 9.74 -8.73
C VAL A 225 14.49 10.82 -8.81
N LYS A 226 13.59 10.70 -9.81
CA LYS A 226 12.48 11.63 -10.06
C LYS A 226 11.16 11.12 -9.50
N HIS A 227 10.10 11.94 -9.66
CA HIS A 227 8.73 11.59 -9.30
C HIS A 227 8.22 10.35 -10.08
N GLY A 228 7.36 9.55 -9.44
CA GLY A 228 6.76 8.36 -10.08
C GLY A 228 7.72 7.17 -10.21
N PHE A 229 8.84 7.17 -9.50
CA PHE A 229 9.91 6.19 -9.65
C PHE A 229 9.48 4.72 -9.42
N THR A 230 8.34 4.50 -8.79
CA THR A 230 7.81 3.16 -8.54
C THR A 230 6.85 2.67 -9.64
N ASN A 231 6.43 3.55 -10.57
CA ASN A 231 5.45 3.20 -11.59
C ASN A 231 6.16 2.94 -12.94
N PRO A 232 6.17 1.69 -13.47
CA PRO A 232 6.79 1.37 -14.75
C PRO A 232 6.23 2.18 -15.93
N GLU A 233 5.00 2.72 -15.81
CA GLU A 233 4.40 3.56 -16.85
C GLU A 233 4.80 5.05 -16.76
N ALA A 234 5.59 5.44 -15.76
CA ALA A 234 6.02 6.83 -15.57
C ALA A 234 6.70 7.41 -16.82
N ASP A 235 7.56 6.62 -17.50
CA ASP A 235 8.25 7.06 -18.72
C ASP A 235 7.28 7.26 -19.90
N THR A 236 6.21 6.46 -19.97
CA THR A 236 5.14 6.61 -20.97
C THR A 236 4.37 7.90 -20.74
N PHE A 237 3.97 8.18 -19.49
CA PHE A 237 3.30 9.42 -19.12
C PHE A 237 4.22 10.65 -19.31
N ALA A 238 5.49 10.54 -18.93
CA ALA A 238 6.49 11.59 -19.14
C ALA A 238 6.57 11.99 -20.61
N LYS A 239 6.68 11.03 -21.51
CA LYS A 239 6.76 11.27 -22.95
C LYS A 239 5.44 11.79 -23.55
N LYS A 240 4.31 11.22 -23.11
CA LYS A 240 2.98 11.58 -23.65
C LYS A 240 2.53 12.97 -23.28
N PHE A 241 2.89 13.44 -22.07
CA PHE A 241 2.37 14.67 -21.49
C PHE A 241 3.46 15.70 -21.15
N ASP A 242 4.70 15.48 -21.58
CA ASP A 242 5.85 16.33 -21.26
C ASP A 242 6.00 16.59 -19.75
N MET A 243 5.90 15.52 -18.97
CA MET A 243 5.96 15.59 -17.51
C MET A 243 7.31 15.11 -16.98
N PRO A 244 7.83 15.70 -15.89
CA PRO A 244 9.12 15.32 -15.31
C PRO A 244 9.03 14.05 -14.44
N LEU A 245 8.46 13.00 -14.99
CA LEU A 245 8.32 11.68 -14.36
C LEU A 245 9.39 10.73 -14.86
N LYS A 246 9.79 9.76 -14.04
CA LYS A 246 10.69 8.70 -14.49
C LYS A 246 10.58 7.47 -13.59
N TYR A 247 10.48 6.28 -14.20
CA TYR A 247 10.64 5.01 -13.50
C TYR A 247 12.11 4.79 -13.14
N ASP A 248 12.36 4.29 -11.93
CA ASP A 248 13.69 3.85 -11.51
C ASP A 248 13.57 2.49 -10.83
N GLU A 249 13.97 1.44 -11.56
CA GLU A 249 13.87 0.05 -11.10
C GLU A 249 14.61 -0.18 -9.78
N LYS A 250 15.79 0.42 -9.60
CA LYS A 250 16.60 0.23 -8.40
C LYS A 250 15.92 0.84 -7.18
N ALA A 251 15.40 2.06 -7.31
CA ALA A 251 14.69 2.74 -6.25
C ALA A 251 13.34 2.06 -5.95
N ASP A 252 12.62 1.57 -6.98
CA ASP A 252 11.39 0.79 -6.81
C ASP A 252 11.66 -0.49 -6.01
N MET A 253 12.64 -1.30 -6.42
CA MET A 253 12.98 -2.55 -5.74
C MET A 253 13.47 -2.32 -4.32
N ASP A 254 14.35 -1.35 -4.09
CA ASP A 254 14.90 -1.05 -2.77
C ASP A 254 13.80 -0.55 -1.82
N SER A 255 12.96 0.39 -2.26
CA SER A 255 11.84 0.91 -1.46
C SER A 255 10.82 -0.20 -1.13
N TRP A 256 10.54 -1.10 -2.07
CA TRP A 256 9.67 -2.25 -1.83
C TRP A 256 10.26 -3.23 -0.80
N ASN A 257 11.55 -3.54 -0.88
CA ASN A 257 12.23 -4.40 0.09
C ASN A 257 12.25 -3.78 1.49
N LYS A 258 12.49 -2.47 1.58
CA LYS A 258 12.42 -1.73 2.86
C LYS A 258 11.00 -1.71 3.43
N THR A 259 9.97 -1.59 2.58
CA THR A 259 8.57 -1.69 3.00
C THR A 259 8.26 -3.07 3.60
N GLN A 260 8.74 -4.15 2.98
CA GLN A 260 8.58 -5.49 3.54
C GLN A 260 9.24 -5.63 4.92
N ALA A 261 10.46 -5.09 5.07
CA ALA A 261 11.17 -5.09 6.36
C ALA A 261 10.43 -4.25 7.41
N PHE A 262 9.90 -3.09 7.01
CA PHE A 262 9.09 -2.22 7.85
C PHE A 262 7.82 -2.93 8.34
N PHE A 263 7.07 -3.58 7.45
CA PHE A 263 5.86 -4.31 7.82
C PHE A 263 6.17 -5.49 8.76
N LYS A 264 7.24 -6.23 8.51
CA LYS A 264 7.70 -7.30 9.44
C LYS A 264 8.00 -6.75 10.84
N LYS A 265 8.44 -5.49 10.96
CA LYS A 265 8.73 -4.83 12.24
C LYS A 265 7.46 -4.38 12.96
N ILE A 266 6.51 -3.76 12.25
CA ILE A 266 5.33 -3.14 12.87
C ILE A 266 4.19 -4.12 13.15
N PHE A 267 4.17 -5.29 12.50
CA PHE A 267 3.12 -6.31 12.66
C PHE A 267 3.51 -7.49 13.57
N LYS A 268 4.62 -7.35 14.28
CA LYS A 268 5.07 -8.36 15.28
C LYS A 268 4.06 -8.57 16.40
#